data_1890991b906a43887d79bc526166e00d
#
_entry.id   1890991b906a43887d79bc526166e00d
#
_cell.length_a   1.000
_cell.length_b   1.000
_cell.length_c   1.000
_cell.angle_alpha   90.00
_cell.angle_beta   90.00
_cell.angle_gamma   90.00
#
_symmetry.space_group_name_H-M   'P 1'
#
loop_
_entity.id
_entity.type
_entity.pdbx_description
1 polymer ?
#
loop_
_entity_poly.entity_id
_entity_poly.type
_entity_poly.pdbx_seq_one_letter_code
_entity_poly.pdbx_strand_id
1 'polypeptide(L)'
;NFLDPRPGTPFEDRPLVPQGEALRAVAAFRLAMPTAQLRFAGGTELALGDDGTEAGLLGGANAIIGGNYLTTLGRPIEQDREAVDRVLDLGITPVGQKMKSGHGAVYDTIKAL
;
A
#
# COMPACT_ATOMS: atom_id res chain seq x y z
N ASN A 1 0.19 -9.34 -0.10
CA ASN A 1 1.21 -8.42 0.38
C ASN A 1 2.51 -8.65 -0.38
N PHE A 2 3.16 -7.58 -0.79
CA PHE A 2 4.46 -7.63 -1.44
C PHE A 2 5.52 -7.42 -0.36
N LEU A 3 6.27 -8.47 -0.06
CA LEU A 3 7.30 -8.45 0.97
C LEU A 3 8.69 -8.64 0.35
N ASP A 4 9.67 -8.02 0.97
CA ASP A 4 11.06 -8.31 0.68
C ASP A 4 11.46 -9.70 1.20
N PRO A 5 12.32 -10.43 0.48
CA PRO A 5 12.91 -11.65 0.99
C PRO A 5 13.71 -11.38 2.26
N ARG A 6 13.54 -12.21 3.27
CA ARG A 6 14.21 -12.04 4.57
C ARG A 6 15.32 -13.06 4.77
N PRO A 7 16.48 -12.62 5.29
CA PRO A 7 17.54 -13.55 5.69
C PRO A 7 17.02 -14.62 6.66
N GLY A 8 17.49 -15.84 6.49
CA GLY A 8 17.08 -17.00 7.31
C GLY A 8 15.72 -17.59 6.91
N THR A 9 15.12 -17.17 5.82
CA THR A 9 13.90 -17.77 5.26
C THR A 9 14.20 -18.59 4.00
N PRO A 10 13.34 -19.56 3.61
CA PRO A 10 13.52 -20.31 2.36
C PRO A 10 13.53 -19.46 1.08
N PHE A 11 13.19 -18.19 1.18
CA PHE A 11 13.09 -17.26 0.05
C PHE A 11 14.12 -16.13 0.10
N GLU A 12 15.14 -16.22 0.97
CA GLU A 12 16.12 -15.15 1.17
C GLU A 12 16.88 -14.74 -0.11
N ASP A 13 17.10 -15.71 -1.02
CA ASP A 13 17.76 -15.47 -2.30
C ASP A 13 16.81 -15.06 -3.45
N ARG A 14 15.53 -14.90 -3.17
CA ARG A 14 14.58 -14.49 -4.20
C ARG A 14 14.70 -13.00 -4.47
N PRO A 15 14.62 -12.56 -5.74
CA PRO A 15 14.55 -11.14 -6.05
C PRO A 15 13.24 -10.54 -5.55
N LEU A 16 13.26 -9.25 -5.27
CA LEU A 16 12.03 -8.47 -5.06
C LEU A 16 11.11 -8.60 -6.27
N VAL A 17 9.80 -8.61 -6.01
CA VAL A 17 8.81 -8.50 -7.08
C VAL A 17 9.02 -7.17 -7.80
N PRO A 18 9.20 -7.15 -9.13
CA PRO A 18 9.32 -5.91 -9.87
C PRO A 18 8.10 -5.01 -9.68
N GLN A 19 8.32 -3.70 -9.51
CA GLN A 19 7.26 -2.72 -9.29
C GLN A 19 6.12 -2.87 -10.31
N GLY A 20 6.45 -3.01 -11.61
CA GLY A 20 5.43 -3.15 -12.66
C GLY A 20 4.59 -4.42 -12.53
N GLU A 21 5.13 -5.50 -12.00
CA GLU A 21 4.36 -6.72 -11.72
C GLU A 21 3.44 -6.54 -10.52
N ALA A 22 3.93 -5.91 -9.46
CA ALA A 22 3.13 -5.59 -8.28
C ALA A 22 1.94 -4.70 -8.65
N LEU A 23 2.16 -3.65 -9.45
CA LEU A 23 1.10 -2.75 -9.91
C LEU A 23 0.09 -3.45 -10.83
N ARG A 24 0.55 -4.31 -11.74
CA ARG A 24 -0.35 -5.13 -12.57
C ARG A 24 -1.21 -6.08 -11.72
N ALA A 25 -0.64 -6.68 -10.69
CA ALA A 25 -1.39 -7.54 -9.77
C ALA A 25 -2.47 -6.75 -9.02
N VAL A 26 -2.16 -5.54 -8.54
CA VAL A 26 -3.14 -4.65 -7.89
C VAL A 26 -4.29 -4.33 -8.84
N ALA A 27 -3.99 -3.94 -10.09
CA ALA A 27 -5.00 -3.65 -11.09
C ALA A 27 -5.86 -4.88 -11.42
N ALA A 28 -5.23 -6.05 -11.59
CA ALA A 28 -5.95 -7.30 -11.84
C ALA A 28 -6.90 -7.66 -10.68
N PHE A 29 -6.45 -7.51 -9.43
CA PHE A 29 -7.32 -7.73 -8.26
C PHE A 29 -8.47 -6.74 -8.22
N ARG A 30 -8.26 -5.47 -8.57
CA ARG A 30 -9.34 -4.49 -8.62
C ARG A 30 -10.38 -4.85 -9.69
N LEU A 31 -9.95 -5.29 -10.86
CA LEU A 31 -10.86 -5.74 -11.92
C LEU A 31 -11.64 -7.00 -11.53
N ALA A 32 -10.97 -7.95 -10.88
CA ALA A 32 -11.59 -9.19 -10.43
C ALA A 32 -12.53 -8.98 -9.22
N MET A 33 -12.24 -8.00 -8.37
CA MET A 33 -12.96 -7.72 -7.13
C MET A 33 -13.25 -6.22 -7.01
N PRO A 34 -14.18 -5.68 -7.80
CA PRO A 34 -14.37 -4.23 -7.93
C PRO A 34 -14.82 -3.53 -6.64
N THR A 35 -15.44 -4.24 -5.72
CA THR A 35 -15.94 -3.69 -4.44
C THR A 35 -15.05 -4.04 -3.24
N ALA A 36 -14.00 -4.84 -3.44
CA ALA A 36 -13.15 -5.28 -2.35
C ALA A 36 -12.27 -4.14 -1.81
N GLN A 37 -11.95 -4.21 -0.52
CA GLN A 37 -10.91 -3.40 0.06
C GLN A 37 -9.54 -4.02 -0.29
N LEU A 38 -8.78 -3.35 -1.14
CA LEU A 38 -7.42 -3.71 -1.50
C LEU A 38 -6.44 -2.79 -0.76
N ARG A 39 -5.74 -3.36 0.21
CA ARG A 39 -4.95 -2.61 1.16
C ARG A 39 -3.45 -2.89 0.99
N PHE A 40 -2.65 -1.84 0.99
CA PHE A 40 -1.22 -1.96 1.18
C PHE A 40 -0.89 -2.14 2.65
N ALA A 41 -0.10 -3.15 2.95
CA ALA A 41 0.45 -3.40 4.28
C ALA A 41 1.89 -2.88 4.37
N GLY A 42 2.44 -2.81 5.57
CA GLY A 42 3.84 -2.42 5.78
C GLY A 42 4.82 -3.32 5.02
N GLY A 43 5.90 -2.75 4.52
CA GLY A 43 6.90 -3.42 3.68
C GLY A 43 6.59 -3.40 2.19
N THR A 44 5.38 -3.02 1.78
CA THR A 44 5.00 -2.92 0.37
C THR A 44 5.81 -1.84 -0.36
N GLU A 45 6.26 -0.82 0.33
CA GLU A 45 7.10 0.25 -0.19
C GLU A 45 8.44 -0.24 -0.76
N LEU A 46 8.97 -1.36 -0.24
CA LEU A 46 10.20 -1.96 -0.76
C LEU A 46 10.01 -2.53 -2.17
N ALA A 47 8.84 -3.10 -2.45
CA ALA A 47 8.51 -3.62 -3.78
C ALA A 47 7.99 -2.53 -4.73
N LEU A 48 7.27 -1.55 -4.21
CA LEU A 48 6.65 -0.49 -5.01
C LEU A 48 7.58 0.72 -5.22
N GLY A 49 8.52 0.97 -4.31
CA GLY A 49 9.30 2.21 -4.29
C GLY A 49 8.46 3.43 -3.89
N ASP A 50 9.08 4.61 -3.89
CA ASP A 50 8.46 5.84 -3.39
C ASP A 50 7.23 6.27 -4.23
N ASP A 51 7.32 6.19 -5.55
CA ASP A 51 6.22 6.55 -6.46
C ASP A 51 5.19 5.42 -6.62
N GLY A 52 5.55 4.21 -6.23
CA GLY A 52 4.71 3.05 -6.46
C GLY A 52 3.49 2.97 -5.55
N THR A 53 3.55 3.55 -4.36
CA THR A 53 2.39 3.65 -3.48
C THR A 53 1.30 4.52 -4.10
N GLU A 54 1.67 5.68 -4.65
CA GLU A 54 0.76 6.56 -5.37
C GLU A 54 0.19 5.86 -6.61
N ALA A 55 1.06 5.30 -7.46
CA ALA A 55 0.63 4.56 -8.65
C ALA A 55 -0.29 3.37 -8.30
N GLY A 56 -0.05 2.70 -7.19
CA GLY A 56 -0.88 1.61 -6.72
C GLY A 56 -2.26 2.07 -6.22
N LEU A 57 -2.33 3.21 -5.54
CA LEU A 57 -3.60 3.81 -5.13
C LEU A 57 -4.41 4.26 -6.36
N LEU A 58 -3.77 4.85 -7.35
CA LEU A 58 -4.41 5.20 -8.63
C LEU A 58 -4.79 3.96 -9.45
N GLY A 59 -3.99 2.89 -9.33
CA GLY A 59 -4.17 1.64 -10.06
C GLY A 59 -5.17 0.64 -9.47
N GLY A 60 -5.76 0.94 -8.30
CA GLY A 60 -6.82 0.09 -7.75
C GLY A 60 -6.74 -0.24 -6.27
N ALA A 61 -5.63 -0.01 -5.58
CA ALA A 61 -5.62 -0.07 -4.13
C ALA A 61 -6.46 1.08 -3.57
N ASN A 62 -7.17 0.82 -2.48
CA ASN A 62 -8.06 1.82 -1.87
C ASN A 62 -7.92 1.92 -0.34
N ALA A 63 -6.86 1.36 0.18
CA ALA A 63 -6.50 1.50 1.59
C ALA A 63 -4.97 1.35 1.77
N ILE A 64 -4.45 1.93 2.84
CA ILE A 64 -3.04 1.88 3.21
C ILE A 64 -2.91 1.73 4.72
N ILE A 65 -1.93 0.97 5.18
CA ILE A 65 -1.49 0.97 6.57
C ILE A 65 -0.25 1.86 6.62
N GLY A 66 -0.38 3.00 7.29
CA GLY A 66 0.72 3.92 7.48
C GLY A 66 1.51 3.68 8.76
N GLY A 67 2.80 4.04 8.73
CA GLY A 67 3.71 3.98 9.86
C GLY A 67 4.36 2.63 10.11
N ASN A 68 5.13 2.56 11.19
CA ASN A 68 5.85 1.36 11.59
C ASN A 68 4.90 0.30 12.16
N TYR A 69 5.00 -0.91 11.65
CA TYR A 69 4.32 -2.07 12.18
C TYR A 69 5.32 -3.01 12.84
N LEU A 70 4.88 -3.75 13.87
CA LEU A 70 5.72 -4.52 14.80
C LEU A 70 6.75 -5.46 14.18
N THR A 71 6.57 -5.91 12.95
CA THR A 71 7.39 -6.93 12.30
C THR A 71 8.00 -6.50 10.98
N THR A 72 7.70 -5.30 10.51
CA THR A 72 8.21 -4.78 9.24
C THR A 72 8.85 -3.42 9.46
N LEU A 73 9.98 -3.19 8.79
CA LEU A 73 10.55 -1.86 8.69
C LEU A 73 9.57 -1.03 7.85
N GLY A 74 8.75 -0.25 8.54
CA GLY A 74 7.87 0.71 7.90
C GLY A 74 8.64 1.99 7.59
N ARG A 75 8.02 2.87 6.84
CA ARG A 75 8.51 4.23 6.62
C ARG A 75 7.79 5.21 7.55
N PRO A 76 8.33 6.44 7.73
CA PRO A 76 7.65 7.47 8.50
C PRO A 76 6.24 7.72 7.98
N ILE A 77 5.28 7.90 8.90
CA ILE A 77 3.87 8.09 8.56
C ILE A 77 3.64 9.34 7.70
N GLU A 78 4.53 10.30 7.78
CA GLU A 78 4.50 11.52 6.98
C GLU A 78 4.60 11.22 5.48
N GLN A 79 5.46 10.27 5.09
CA GLN A 79 5.60 9.86 3.68
C GLN A 79 4.34 9.16 3.16
N ASP A 80 3.68 8.37 4.01
CA ASP A 80 2.40 7.76 3.64
C ASP A 80 1.31 8.82 3.50
N ARG A 81 1.30 9.83 4.37
CA ARG A 81 0.37 10.97 4.24
C ARG A 81 0.59 11.74 2.96
N GLU A 82 1.83 12.07 2.63
CA GLU A 82 2.14 12.78 1.40
C GLU A 82 1.68 12.02 0.16
N ALA A 83 1.86 10.69 0.12
CA ALA A 83 1.36 9.87 -0.97
C ALA A 83 -0.18 9.92 -1.06
N VAL A 84 -0.86 9.85 0.07
CA VAL A 84 -2.32 9.97 0.12
C VAL A 84 -2.77 11.38 -0.29
N ASP A 85 -2.13 12.42 0.22
CA ASP A 85 -2.48 13.81 -0.09
C ASP A 85 -2.33 14.09 -1.59
N ARG A 86 -1.25 13.60 -2.23
CA ARG A 86 -1.09 13.71 -3.69
C ARG A 86 -2.24 13.06 -4.46
N VAL A 87 -2.70 11.91 -4.01
CA VAL A 87 -3.84 11.21 -4.64
C VAL A 87 -5.15 11.98 -4.43
N LEU A 88 -5.33 12.60 -3.25
CA LEU A 88 -6.49 13.44 -2.95
C LEU A 88 -6.51 14.72 -3.81
N ASP A 89 -5.36 15.31 -4.07
CA ASP A 89 -5.20 16.48 -4.93
C ASP A 89 -5.63 16.20 -6.39
N LEU A 90 -5.66 14.95 -6.80
CA LEU A 90 -6.21 14.50 -8.08
C LEU A 90 -7.74 14.37 -8.09
N GLY A 91 -8.43 14.80 -7.03
CA GLY A 91 -9.89 14.79 -6.92
C GLY A 91 -10.49 13.47 -6.44
N ILE A 92 -9.67 12.56 -5.94
CA ILE A 92 -10.14 11.32 -5.34
C ILE A 92 -10.62 11.59 -3.91
N THR A 93 -11.87 11.27 -3.61
CA THR A 93 -12.46 11.54 -2.31
C THR A 93 -12.20 10.37 -1.36
N PRO A 94 -11.61 10.61 -0.17
CA PRO A 94 -11.49 9.57 0.84
C PRO A 94 -12.88 9.24 1.41
N VAL A 95 -13.16 7.95 1.51
CA VAL A 95 -14.38 7.47 2.15
C VAL A 95 -13.98 6.53 3.27
N GLY A 96 -14.12 6.96 4.52
CA GLY A 96 -13.98 6.02 5.55
C GLY A 96 -13.51 6.48 6.90
N GLN A 97 -13.46 5.54 7.80
CA GLN A 97 -13.22 5.72 9.21
C GLN A 97 -11.73 5.64 9.54
N LYS A 98 -11.25 6.54 10.38
CA LYS A 98 -9.98 6.34 11.09
C LYS A 98 -10.16 5.21 12.10
N MET A 99 -9.64 4.04 11.80
CA MET A 99 -9.45 3.03 12.86
C MET A 99 -8.19 3.40 13.66
N LYS A 100 -8.38 3.79 14.91
CA LYS A 100 -7.30 3.84 15.87
C LYS A 100 -6.99 2.41 16.32
N SER A 101 -6.02 1.77 15.71
CA SER A 101 -5.35 0.65 16.36
C SER A 101 -4.24 1.21 17.25
N GLY A 102 -3.98 0.59 18.40
CA GLY A 102 -3.03 1.11 19.38
C GLY A 102 -1.57 1.24 18.94
N HIS A 103 -1.24 1.00 17.67
CA HIS A 103 0.13 0.97 17.13
C HIS A 103 0.26 1.52 15.70
N GLY A 104 -0.66 2.34 15.26
CA GLY A 104 -0.57 3.00 13.96
C GLY A 104 -1.92 3.57 13.53
N ALA A 105 -1.90 4.59 12.67
CA ALA A 105 -3.11 5.09 12.06
C ALA A 105 -3.40 4.27 10.79
N VAL A 106 -4.52 3.58 10.76
CA VAL A 106 -5.05 3.00 9.53
C VAL A 106 -5.86 4.09 8.84
N TYR A 107 -5.41 4.50 7.67
CA TYR A 107 -6.18 5.40 6.81
C TYR A 107 -7.12 4.57 5.96
N ASP A 108 -8.41 4.69 6.23
CA ASP A 108 -9.44 3.96 5.53
C ASP A 108 -9.80 4.62 4.21
N THR A 109 -9.82 3.80 3.23
CA THR A 109 -10.57 3.81 1.97
C THR A 109 -10.61 5.13 1.20
N ILE A 110 -9.76 5.19 0.22
CA ILE A 110 -9.91 6.13 -0.91
C ILE A 110 -10.92 5.50 -1.88
N LYS A 111 -12.03 6.16 -2.14
CA LYS A 111 -12.92 5.79 -3.23
C LYS A 111 -12.37 6.41 -4.51
N ALA A 112 -11.88 5.59 -5.41
CA ALA A 112 -11.73 5.98 -6.80
C ALA A 112 -13.15 6.16 -7.40
N LEU A 113 -13.40 7.32 -7.95
CA LEU A 113 -14.55 7.55 -8.80
C LEU A 113 -14.39 6.82 -10.13
#